data_e6b6f5ba26e2591f099ed9c3a0157c3c
#
_entry.id   e6b6f5ba26e2591f099ed9c3a0157c3c
#
_cell.length_a   1.000
_cell.length_b   1.000
_cell.length_c   1.000
_cell.angle_alpha   90.00
_cell.angle_beta   90.00
_cell.angle_gamma   90.00
#
_symmetry.space_group_name_H-M   'P 1'
#
loop_
_entity.id
_entity.type
_entity.pdbx_description
1 polymer ?
#
loop_
_entity_poly.entity_id
_entity_poly.type
_entity_poly.pdbx_seq_one_letter_code
_entity_poly.pdbx_strand_id
1 'polypeptide(L)'
;SRRKRGKMKLKTWGLYLIMTAFLIGGCRHKQGGQEIEHAGNHTAELEENQEIEKTSAVVVMTTESEPESGFDPAYGWGAGEHVHEPLIQSTLTVTKEDLTIGYDLATEMDVSEDGLTWTVDIRTDAVFTDGEPLTAEDVAFTYNTLKETSSVNDFTMLDRAEAEDEDTVVFHMKHPYSIWPYTMASTGIVPEHAYGPDYGMHPIGSGRYVMKQWDKEQQVIFEANPDYYGEAPKLKKLTVLFMEEDAAFAAVLAGQADVAYTAASYGEQEVSGYRLMACESVDNRGFNLPAVPAYTDENGVKRGNDFTSDVRVRQAINLGIDRQAMIDHVLNGFGSPAYSVCDKLPWYNPEAETDFDPEQAARLLDEAGWTEGADGIREKDGTRAELEILYPADDSVRQALAMDTSNQLASLGIQASVRGVGWDTAYTDALSQPLMWGWGAHTPMELYNIYHTDEALGTAQYSPYSNETVDAYMEQALESSDLEESY
;
A
#
# COMPACT_ATOMS: atom_id res chain seq x y z
N SER A 1 -16.65 45.88 -27.40
CA SER A 1 -15.33 45.44 -27.73
C SER A 1 -15.33 43.95 -28.06
N ARG A 2 -15.14 43.59 -29.32
CA ARG A 2 -15.26 42.23 -29.88
C ARG A 2 -14.00 41.41 -29.53
N ARG A 3 -14.14 40.29 -28.85
CA ARG A 3 -13.09 39.27 -28.72
C ARG A 3 -13.10 38.34 -29.94
N LYS A 4 -11.99 38.31 -30.66
CA LYS A 4 -11.71 37.38 -31.79
C LYS A 4 -11.43 35.98 -31.23
N ARG A 5 -12.17 34.98 -31.72
CA ARG A 5 -11.87 33.56 -31.53
C ARG A 5 -10.79 33.14 -32.55
N GLY A 6 -9.61 32.73 -32.06
CA GLY A 6 -8.58 32.09 -32.87
C GLY A 6 -8.89 30.59 -33.05
N LYS A 7 -8.99 30.16 -34.30
CA LYS A 7 -9.10 28.76 -34.69
C LYS A 7 -7.70 28.14 -34.68
N MET A 8 -7.47 27.14 -33.83
CA MET A 8 -6.27 26.32 -33.85
C MET A 8 -6.44 25.21 -34.91
N LYS A 9 -5.50 25.18 -35.86
CA LYS A 9 -5.46 24.17 -36.92
C LYS A 9 -4.72 22.94 -36.41
N LEU A 10 -5.39 21.79 -36.39
CA LEU A 10 -4.74 20.47 -36.23
C LEU A 10 -3.83 20.21 -37.43
N LYS A 11 -2.57 19.94 -37.17
CA LYS A 11 -1.64 19.34 -38.13
C LYS A 11 -1.65 17.83 -37.94
N THR A 12 -2.24 17.15 -38.90
CA THR A 12 -2.09 15.70 -39.07
C THR A 12 -0.65 15.36 -39.45
N TRP A 13 0.01 14.56 -38.66
CA TRP A 13 1.27 13.89 -39.01
C TRP A 13 0.95 12.44 -39.36
N GLY A 14 1.28 12.08 -40.61
CA GLY A 14 1.08 10.73 -41.11
C GLY A 14 2.14 9.77 -40.60
N LEU A 15 1.67 8.63 -40.12
CA LEU A 15 2.48 7.47 -39.77
C LEU A 15 2.94 6.78 -41.06
N TYR A 16 4.26 6.69 -41.27
CA TYR A 16 4.86 5.78 -42.26
C TYR A 16 5.14 4.45 -41.59
N LEU A 17 4.35 3.44 -41.98
CA LEU A 17 4.61 2.04 -41.61
C LEU A 17 5.65 1.50 -42.59
N ILE A 18 6.85 1.16 -42.15
CA ILE A 18 7.82 0.39 -42.93
C ILE A 18 7.65 -1.09 -42.54
N MET A 19 7.00 -1.82 -43.43
CA MET A 19 6.94 -3.28 -43.43
C MET A 19 8.18 -3.82 -44.14
N THR A 20 9.10 -4.43 -43.40
CA THR A 20 10.19 -5.23 -43.98
C THR A 20 9.82 -6.70 -43.88
N ALA A 21 9.40 -7.27 -45.01
CA ALA A 21 9.18 -8.70 -45.14
C ALA A 21 10.51 -9.44 -45.33
N PHE A 22 10.84 -10.37 -44.46
CA PHE A 22 11.89 -11.36 -44.72
C PHE A 22 11.27 -12.63 -45.28
N LEU A 23 11.56 -12.90 -46.54
CA LEU A 23 11.31 -14.16 -47.23
C LEU A 23 12.37 -15.19 -46.80
N ILE A 24 11.93 -16.26 -46.17
CA ILE A 24 12.76 -17.46 -45.97
C ILE A 24 12.39 -18.46 -47.07
N GLY A 25 13.33 -18.69 -48.00
CA GLY A 25 13.23 -19.66 -49.04
C GLY A 25 13.44 -21.09 -48.50
N GLY A 26 12.51 -21.94 -48.82
CA GLY A 26 12.62 -23.37 -48.56
C GLY A 26 13.54 -24.07 -49.53
N CYS A 27 14.28 -25.03 -49.02
CA CYS A 27 14.90 -26.10 -49.83
C CYS A 27 14.48 -27.47 -49.33
N ARG A 28 13.77 -28.19 -50.19
CA ARG A 28 13.47 -29.62 -50.10
C ARG A 28 14.66 -30.40 -50.68
N HIS A 29 15.12 -31.45 -50.04
CA HIS A 29 15.56 -32.68 -50.74
C HIS A 29 15.67 -33.93 -49.83
N LYS A 30 14.86 -34.91 -50.14
CA LYS A 30 14.97 -36.33 -50.51
C LYS A 30 15.83 -37.28 -49.66
N GLN A 31 15.09 -38.33 -49.34
CA GLN A 31 15.36 -39.69 -48.94
C GLN A 31 16.66 -40.35 -49.42
N GLY A 32 17.21 -41.21 -48.57
CA GLY A 32 18.10 -42.31 -48.90
C GLY A 32 18.44 -43.09 -47.63
N GLY A 33 17.83 -44.30 -47.48
CA GLY A 33 18.10 -45.21 -46.38
C GLY A 33 19.37 -45.99 -46.60
N GLN A 34 19.97 -46.44 -45.49
CA GLN A 34 20.56 -47.79 -45.33
C GLN A 34 20.96 -47.99 -43.87
N GLU A 35 20.56 -49.17 -43.39
CA GLU A 35 21.01 -49.77 -42.13
C GLU A 35 22.51 -50.12 -42.19
N ILE A 36 23.18 -50.14 -41.01
CA ILE A 36 23.91 -51.32 -40.49
C ILE A 36 24.74 -50.89 -39.23
N GLU A 37 24.40 -51.56 -38.14
CA GLU A 37 25.20 -52.22 -37.09
C GLU A 37 26.36 -51.54 -36.31
N HIS A 38 26.17 -51.69 -35.02
CA HIS A 38 27.08 -52.12 -33.95
C HIS A 38 28.02 -51.13 -33.24
N ALA A 39 27.68 -51.02 -31.95
CA ALA A 39 28.56 -51.06 -30.77
C ALA A 39 29.63 -49.98 -30.61
N GLY A 40 29.35 -49.13 -29.69
CA GLY A 40 30.32 -48.26 -29.04
C GLY A 40 29.73 -47.63 -27.78
N ASN A 41 30.05 -48.22 -26.63
CA ASN A 41 29.86 -47.64 -25.33
C ASN A 41 30.52 -46.26 -25.31
N HIS A 42 29.69 -45.19 -25.37
CA HIS A 42 30.09 -43.89 -24.88
C HIS A 42 29.13 -43.54 -23.75
N THR A 43 29.69 -43.56 -22.55
CA THR A 43 29.15 -42.85 -21.40
C THR A 43 28.84 -41.42 -21.86
N ALA A 44 27.56 -41.12 -22.04
CA ALA A 44 27.11 -39.76 -22.15
C ALA A 44 27.41 -39.11 -20.79
N GLU A 45 28.41 -38.24 -20.75
CA GLU A 45 28.54 -37.24 -19.74
C GLU A 45 27.26 -36.39 -19.79
N LEU A 46 26.50 -36.46 -18.73
CA LEU A 46 25.42 -35.51 -18.46
C LEU A 46 26.10 -34.15 -18.42
N GLU A 47 25.98 -33.38 -19.49
CA GLU A 47 26.19 -31.94 -19.43
C GLU A 47 25.20 -31.43 -18.37
N GLU A 48 25.69 -31.11 -17.19
CA GLU A 48 25.02 -30.28 -16.22
C GLU A 48 24.65 -29.00 -16.98
N ASN A 49 23.39 -28.85 -17.33
CA ASN A 49 22.85 -27.57 -17.72
C ASN A 49 23.12 -26.64 -16.54
N GLN A 50 24.19 -25.87 -16.60
CA GLN A 50 24.34 -24.70 -15.77
C GLN A 50 23.19 -23.78 -16.17
N GLU A 51 22.13 -23.74 -15.37
CA GLU A 51 21.16 -22.66 -15.43
C GLU A 51 21.96 -21.36 -15.31
N ILE A 52 21.98 -20.59 -16.38
CA ILE A 52 22.60 -19.26 -16.36
C ILE A 52 21.74 -18.44 -15.40
N GLU A 53 22.25 -18.21 -14.19
CA GLU A 53 21.54 -17.45 -13.16
C GLU A 53 21.25 -16.05 -13.72
N LYS A 54 19.96 -15.72 -13.82
CA LYS A 54 19.52 -14.45 -14.36
C LYS A 54 19.87 -13.33 -13.40
N THR A 55 20.70 -12.39 -13.80
CA THR A 55 21.20 -11.30 -12.96
C THR A 55 20.49 -9.98 -13.18
N SER A 56 19.50 -9.92 -14.05
CA SER A 56 18.68 -8.72 -14.30
C SER A 56 17.21 -9.08 -14.42
N ALA A 57 16.34 -8.16 -14.03
CA ALA A 57 14.90 -8.32 -14.18
C ALA A 57 14.22 -7.03 -14.66
N VAL A 58 13.13 -7.23 -15.41
CA VAL A 58 12.16 -6.20 -15.76
C VAL A 58 10.91 -6.45 -14.94
N VAL A 59 10.56 -5.48 -14.11
CA VAL A 59 9.39 -5.50 -13.23
C VAL A 59 8.41 -4.45 -13.73
N VAL A 60 7.14 -4.81 -13.90
CA VAL A 60 6.09 -3.87 -14.25
C VAL A 60 5.22 -3.62 -13.02
N MET A 61 5.09 -2.37 -12.66
CA MET A 61 4.23 -1.85 -11.60
C MET A 61 3.13 -0.97 -12.19
N THR A 62 2.11 -0.66 -11.41
CA THR A 62 1.09 0.31 -11.84
C THR A 62 1.66 1.73 -11.93
N THR A 63 1.03 2.58 -12.71
CA THR A 63 1.41 4.00 -12.84
C THR A 63 1.38 4.73 -11.50
N GLU A 64 0.45 4.37 -10.61
CA GLU A 64 0.34 4.94 -9.27
C GLU A 64 1.49 4.55 -8.32
N SER A 65 2.26 3.52 -8.66
CA SER A 65 3.44 3.13 -7.88
C SER A 65 4.65 4.03 -8.12
N GLU A 66 4.60 4.92 -9.10
CA GLU A 66 5.67 5.89 -9.36
C GLU A 66 5.61 7.02 -8.33
N PRO A 67 6.72 7.35 -7.63
CA PRO A 67 6.73 8.45 -6.67
C PRO A 67 6.61 9.81 -7.37
N GLU A 68 5.58 10.59 -7.03
CA GLU A 68 5.33 11.90 -7.64
C GLU A 68 6.47 12.90 -7.36
N SER A 69 6.98 12.89 -6.13
CA SER A 69 7.98 13.83 -5.62
C SER A 69 9.42 13.26 -5.63
N GLY A 70 9.61 12.08 -6.24
CA GLY A 70 10.91 11.42 -6.28
C GLY A 70 11.16 10.48 -5.10
N PHE A 71 12.35 9.93 -5.05
CA PHE A 71 12.76 8.91 -4.08
C PHE A 71 13.30 9.54 -2.78
N ASP A 72 12.52 10.44 -2.21
CA ASP A 72 12.82 11.11 -0.94
C ASP A 72 11.91 10.55 0.16
N PRO A 73 12.48 10.02 1.27
CA PRO A 73 11.70 9.48 2.39
C PRO A 73 10.71 10.46 3.02
N ALA A 74 10.91 11.76 2.84
CA ALA A 74 9.99 12.79 3.33
C ALA A 74 8.62 12.73 2.64
N TYR A 75 8.56 12.25 1.41
CA TYR A 75 7.35 12.27 0.57
C TYR A 75 6.87 10.86 0.16
N GLY A 76 7.54 9.82 0.64
CA GLY A 76 7.23 8.43 0.34
C GLY A 76 7.96 7.90 -0.89
N TRP A 77 7.82 6.58 -1.10
CA TRP A 77 8.45 5.86 -2.21
C TRP A 77 7.43 5.42 -3.28
N GLY A 78 6.28 6.09 -3.38
CA GLY A 78 5.26 5.89 -4.39
C GLY A 78 4.09 4.96 -4.00
N ALA A 79 4.22 4.11 -3.01
CA ALA A 79 3.19 3.10 -2.68
C ALA A 79 2.31 3.45 -1.46
N GLY A 80 2.18 4.74 -1.13
CA GLY A 80 1.34 5.20 -0.02
C GLY A 80 1.88 4.82 1.35
N GLU A 81 1.00 4.48 2.28
CA GLU A 81 1.30 4.20 3.69
C GLU A 81 1.86 2.78 3.93
N HIS A 82 1.95 1.95 2.90
CA HIS A 82 2.47 0.60 3.05
C HIS A 82 3.97 0.61 3.22
N VAL A 83 4.44 -0.10 4.25
CA VAL A 83 5.87 -0.27 4.48
C VAL A 83 6.42 -1.25 3.46
N HIS A 84 7.31 -0.75 2.63
CA HIS A 84 8.10 -1.56 1.71
C HIS A 84 9.55 -1.56 2.17
N GLU A 85 10.24 -2.66 1.92
CA GLU A 85 11.68 -2.69 2.14
C GLU A 85 12.35 -1.72 1.18
N PRO A 86 13.01 -0.65 1.68
CA PRO A 86 13.60 0.36 0.82
C PRO A 86 14.71 -0.23 -0.04
N LEU A 87 14.79 0.20 -1.29
CA LEU A 87 15.87 -0.21 -2.19
C LEU A 87 17.10 0.72 -2.08
N ILE A 88 16.86 2.01 -1.88
CA ILE A 88 17.91 3.05 -1.95
C ILE A 88 18.43 3.40 -0.57
N GLN A 89 17.55 3.71 0.36
CA GLN A 89 17.90 4.04 1.75
C GLN A 89 17.82 2.79 2.62
N SER A 90 18.56 2.78 3.72
CA SER A 90 18.38 1.83 4.81
C SER A 90 17.59 2.46 5.94
N THR A 91 16.98 1.63 6.78
CA THR A 91 16.18 2.05 7.93
C THR A 91 16.83 1.54 9.23
N LEU A 92 16.44 2.06 10.39
CA LEU A 92 16.95 1.54 11.67
C LEU A 92 16.39 0.16 11.97
N THR A 93 15.11 -0.04 11.73
CA THR A 93 14.41 -1.30 11.93
C THR A 93 13.74 -1.74 10.63
N VAL A 94 13.28 -2.98 10.56
CA VAL A 94 12.54 -3.52 9.42
C VAL A 94 11.33 -4.30 9.90
N THR A 95 10.29 -4.36 9.09
CA THR A 95 9.17 -5.28 9.29
C THR A 95 9.53 -6.63 8.70
N LYS A 96 9.50 -7.69 9.54
CA LYS A 96 9.78 -9.07 9.13
C LYS A 96 8.58 -9.70 8.43
N GLU A 97 8.76 -10.88 7.84
CA GLU A 97 7.68 -11.63 7.16
C GLU A 97 6.49 -11.96 8.09
N ASP A 98 6.74 -12.13 9.39
CA ASP A 98 5.69 -12.33 10.40
C ASP A 98 5.10 -11.02 10.92
N LEU A 99 5.44 -9.90 10.28
CA LEU A 99 4.99 -8.53 10.60
C LEU A 99 5.49 -7.99 11.94
N THR A 100 6.39 -8.69 12.59
CA THR A 100 7.10 -8.18 13.77
C THR A 100 8.29 -7.31 13.36
N ILE A 101 8.79 -6.52 14.29
CA ILE A 101 9.96 -5.64 14.06
C ILE A 101 11.27 -6.41 14.21
N GLY A 102 12.19 -6.15 13.31
CA GLY A 102 13.60 -6.58 13.36
C GLY A 102 14.54 -5.40 13.25
N TYR A 103 15.83 -5.65 13.41
CA TYR A 103 16.88 -4.63 13.25
C TYR A 103 17.48 -4.67 11.85
N ASP A 104 17.87 -3.50 11.33
CA ASP A 104 18.66 -3.34 10.11
C ASP A 104 19.91 -2.52 10.38
N LEU A 105 19.84 -1.18 10.38
CA LEU A 105 20.96 -0.35 10.85
C LEU A 105 21.13 -0.41 12.37
N ALA A 106 20.02 -0.48 13.11
CA ALA A 106 20.08 -0.67 14.55
C ALA A 106 20.70 -2.03 14.94
N THR A 107 21.50 -2.06 15.99
CA THR A 107 22.11 -3.26 16.58
C THR A 107 21.58 -3.54 17.99
N GLU A 108 21.21 -2.50 18.71
CA GLU A 108 20.60 -2.55 20.04
C GLU A 108 19.63 -1.36 20.17
N MET A 109 18.60 -1.53 20.99
CA MET A 109 17.60 -0.49 21.20
C MET A 109 17.03 -0.63 22.62
N ASP A 110 17.11 0.44 23.40
CA ASP A 110 16.59 0.54 24.76
C ASP A 110 15.60 1.71 24.89
N VAL A 111 14.58 1.51 25.73
CA VAL A 111 13.63 2.57 26.10
C VAL A 111 13.71 2.84 27.62
N SER A 112 13.67 4.11 28.01
CA SER A 112 13.64 4.51 29.42
C SER A 112 12.34 4.05 30.11
N GLU A 113 12.38 3.90 31.46
CA GLU A 113 11.21 3.46 32.24
C GLU A 113 9.97 4.38 32.05
N ASP A 114 10.19 5.66 31.76
CA ASP A 114 9.12 6.63 31.51
C ASP A 114 8.67 6.66 30.04
N GLY A 115 9.25 5.85 29.17
CA GLY A 115 8.94 5.78 27.74
C GLY A 115 9.33 7.03 26.93
N LEU A 116 10.05 7.98 27.55
CA LEU A 116 10.34 9.27 26.92
C LEU A 116 11.69 9.33 26.18
N THR A 117 12.52 8.31 26.33
CA THR A 117 13.84 8.27 25.69
C THR A 117 14.10 6.92 25.08
N TRP A 118 14.40 6.89 23.79
CA TRP A 118 14.87 5.71 23.07
C TRP A 118 16.34 5.89 22.72
N THR A 119 17.17 4.94 23.14
CA THR A 119 18.59 4.88 22.81
C THR A 119 18.79 3.77 21.79
N VAL A 120 19.39 4.07 20.66
CA VAL A 120 19.59 3.13 19.56
C VAL A 120 21.04 3.14 19.13
N ASP A 121 21.69 1.98 19.29
CA ASP A 121 23.03 1.74 18.76
C ASP A 121 22.92 1.27 17.30
N ILE A 122 23.76 1.82 16.42
CA ILE A 122 23.79 1.48 15.02
C ILE A 122 25.08 0.80 14.60
N ARG A 123 25.04 0.06 13.51
CA ARG A 123 26.23 -0.55 12.90
C ARG A 123 27.19 0.50 12.36
N THR A 124 28.48 0.21 12.39
CA THR A 124 29.56 1.12 11.98
C THR A 124 30.16 0.78 10.61
N ASP A 125 29.66 -0.24 9.93
CA ASP A 125 30.16 -0.71 8.64
C ASP A 125 29.27 -0.28 7.45
N ALA A 126 28.20 0.50 7.68
CA ALA A 126 27.36 1.03 6.65
C ALA A 126 27.98 2.30 6.03
N VAL A 127 27.96 2.38 4.70
CA VAL A 127 28.41 3.55 3.94
C VAL A 127 27.33 3.96 2.94
N PHE A 128 27.29 5.26 2.65
CA PHE A 128 26.48 5.77 1.55
C PHE A 128 27.10 5.44 0.19
N THR A 129 26.32 5.50 -0.88
CA THR A 129 26.75 5.16 -2.24
C THR A 129 27.76 6.12 -2.84
N ASP A 130 28.06 7.24 -2.20
CA ASP A 130 29.16 8.15 -2.51
C ASP A 130 30.45 7.86 -1.72
N GLY A 131 30.41 6.87 -0.81
CA GLY A 131 31.55 6.39 -0.03
C GLY A 131 31.72 7.02 1.35
N GLU A 132 30.87 7.99 1.73
CA GLU A 132 30.90 8.56 3.08
C GLU A 132 30.28 7.59 4.10
N PRO A 133 30.81 7.48 5.33
CA PRO A 133 30.22 6.64 6.38
C PRO A 133 28.82 7.11 6.76
N LEU A 134 27.94 6.15 7.08
CA LEU A 134 26.67 6.45 7.73
C LEU A 134 26.89 6.45 9.25
N THR A 135 26.53 7.55 9.91
CA THR A 135 26.74 7.76 11.34
C THR A 135 25.46 8.11 12.08
N ALA A 136 25.52 8.13 13.41
CA ALA A 136 24.41 8.60 14.25
C ALA A 136 24.01 10.06 13.98
N GLU A 137 24.96 10.89 13.47
CA GLU A 137 24.66 12.26 13.05
C GLU A 137 23.70 12.29 11.86
N ASP A 138 23.89 11.42 10.85
CA ASP A 138 22.96 11.29 9.71
C ASP A 138 21.58 10.81 10.17
N VAL A 139 21.53 9.88 11.12
CA VAL A 139 20.27 9.43 11.71
C VAL A 139 19.56 10.60 12.41
N ALA A 140 20.24 11.30 13.32
CA ALA A 140 19.66 12.43 14.03
C ALA A 140 19.22 13.55 13.08
N PHE A 141 20.03 13.86 12.06
CA PHE A 141 19.68 14.80 11.00
C PHE A 141 18.42 14.37 10.26
N THR A 142 18.32 13.10 9.85
CA THR A 142 17.17 12.56 9.14
C THR A 142 15.88 12.80 9.92
N TYR A 143 15.82 12.32 11.17
CA TYR A 143 14.59 12.42 11.96
C TYR A 143 14.20 13.86 12.30
N ASN A 144 15.16 14.72 12.63
CA ASN A 144 14.89 16.13 12.89
C ASN A 144 14.40 16.88 11.64
N THR A 145 14.91 16.51 10.45
CA THR A 145 14.49 17.12 9.18
C THR A 145 13.12 16.61 8.76
N LEU A 146 12.91 15.29 8.79
CA LEU A 146 11.65 14.67 8.37
C LEU A 146 10.50 15.02 9.29
N LYS A 147 10.74 15.24 10.57
CA LYS A 147 9.76 15.75 11.54
C LYS A 147 9.07 17.05 11.06
N GLU A 148 9.80 17.91 10.37
CA GLU A 148 9.28 19.18 9.88
C GLU A 148 8.73 19.12 8.44
N THR A 149 9.08 18.06 7.67
CA THR A 149 8.84 18.02 6.23
C THR A 149 8.04 16.81 5.76
N SER A 150 7.99 15.73 6.56
CA SER A 150 7.34 14.50 6.11
C SER A 150 5.84 14.65 5.94
N SER A 151 5.34 14.11 4.82
CA SER A 151 3.89 13.98 4.54
C SER A 151 3.40 12.54 4.68
N VAL A 152 4.29 11.59 4.97
CA VAL A 152 3.99 10.14 4.97
C VAL A 152 4.22 9.47 6.31
N ASN A 153 5.14 9.98 7.13
CA ASN A 153 5.38 9.45 8.47
C ASN A 153 4.95 10.46 9.53
N ASP A 154 4.33 9.96 10.58
CA ASP A 154 3.95 10.76 11.73
C ASP A 154 5.11 10.84 12.75
N PHE A 155 5.66 12.01 12.91
CA PHE A 155 6.69 12.35 13.89
C PHE A 155 6.16 13.25 15.03
N THR A 156 4.84 13.35 15.19
CA THR A 156 4.22 14.25 16.18
C THR A 156 4.77 14.00 17.58
N MET A 157 5.02 12.73 17.93
CA MET A 157 5.52 12.36 19.26
C MET A 157 7.03 12.60 19.44
N LEU A 158 7.78 12.80 18.37
CA LEU A 158 9.21 13.11 18.46
C LEU A 158 9.43 14.57 18.89
N ASP A 159 10.15 14.77 19.99
CA ASP A 159 10.68 16.10 20.35
C ASP A 159 11.94 16.41 19.53
N ARG A 160 12.95 15.56 19.64
CA ARG A 160 14.21 15.68 18.90
C ARG A 160 14.98 14.36 18.87
N ALA A 161 15.93 14.25 17.93
CA ALA A 161 16.95 13.22 17.88
C ALA A 161 18.32 13.84 18.06
N GLU A 162 19.22 13.18 18.80
CA GLU A 162 20.59 13.64 19.07
C GLU A 162 21.56 12.48 18.86
N ALA A 163 22.70 12.70 18.20
CA ALA A 163 23.83 11.77 18.21
C ALA A 163 24.58 11.94 19.54
N GLU A 164 24.66 10.88 20.35
CA GLU A 164 25.47 10.89 21.57
C GLU A 164 26.94 10.70 21.25
N ASP A 165 27.23 9.84 20.28
CA ASP A 165 28.53 9.61 19.71
C ASP A 165 28.39 9.13 18.23
N GLU A 166 29.41 8.50 17.66
CA GLU A 166 29.46 8.12 16.23
C GLU A 166 28.43 7.04 15.87
N ASP A 167 28.07 6.15 16.80
CA ASP A 167 27.20 5.00 16.58
C ASP A 167 25.99 4.89 17.53
N THR A 168 25.75 5.90 18.38
CA THR A 168 24.61 5.94 19.29
C THR A 168 23.71 7.16 19.02
N VAL A 169 22.45 6.95 18.72
CA VAL A 169 21.43 8.00 18.57
C VAL A 169 20.38 7.92 19.69
N VAL A 170 20.01 9.08 20.23
CA VAL A 170 19.02 9.21 21.29
C VAL A 170 17.82 10.00 20.77
N PHE A 171 16.64 9.37 20.85
CA PHE A 171 15.36 10.00 20.50
C PHE A 171 14.65 10.45 21.78
N HIS A 172 14.29 11.72 21.85
CA HIS A 172 13.51 12.28 22.92
C HIS A 172 12.06 12.44 22.48
N MET A 173 11.15 11.80 23.21
CA MET A 173 9.73 11.81 22.91
C MET A 173 8.99 12.82 23.76
N LYS A 174 7.93 13.45 23.22
CA LYS A 174 7.04 14.36 23.98
C LYS A 174 6.11 13.62 24.93
N HIS A 175 5.74 12.38 24.55
CA HIS A 175 4.91 11.45 25.30
C HIS A 175 5.45 10.04 25.10
N PRO A 176 5.17 9.08 25.99
CA PRO A 176 5.49 7.69 25.75
C PRO A 176 4.92 7.21 24.43
N TYR A 177 5.71 6.46 23.68
CA TYR A 177 5.33 6.04 22.34
C TYR A 177 5.92 4.66 22.02
N SER A 178 5.28 3.60 22.53
CA SER A 178 5.73 2.20 22.45
C SER A 178 5.96 1.71 21.02
N ILE A 179 5.21 2.27 20.05
CA ILE A 179 5.24 1.87 18.64
C ILE A 179 6.29 2.62 17.80
N TRP A 180 7.21 3.36 18.44
CA TRP A 180 8.31 4.06 17.76
C TRP A 180 9.13 3.19 16.81
N PRO A 181 9.39 1.90 17.08
CA PRO A 181 10.08 1.01 16.16
C PRO A 181 9.41 0.85 14.79
N TYR A 182 8.10 1.02 14.68
CA TYR A 182 7.39 1.00 13.39
C TYR A 182 7.67 2.26 12.56
N THR A 183 7.76 3.43 13.20
CA THR A 183 8.20 4.66 12.53
C THR A 183 9.64 4.52 12.03
N MET A 184 10.51 3.86 12.81
CA MET A 184 11.89 3.58 12.40
C MET A 184 11.95 2.66 11.18
N ALA A 185 11.02 1.71 11.02
CA ALA A 185 10.99 0.78 9.90
C ALA A 185 10.55 1.44 8.58
N SER A 186 9.85 2.56 8.65
CA SER A 186 9.37 3.32 7.48
C SER A 186 10.18 4.58 7.18
N THR A 187 11.24 4.85 7.95
CA THR A 187 12.05 6.07 7.81
C THR A 187 13.40 5.74 7.21
N GLY A 188 13.58 6.02 5.92
CA GLY A 188 14.87 5.86 5.24
C GLY A 188 15.89 6.91 5.68
N ILE A 189 17.10 6.49 6.03
CA ILE A 189 18.17 7.39 6.47
C ILE A 189 18.80 8.08 5.26
N VAL A 190 18.90 9.39 5.34
CA VAL A 190 19.48 10.26 4.30
C VAL A 190 20.80 10.88 4.78
N PRO A 191 21.77 11.11 3.88
CA PRO A 191 23.06 11.73 4.25
C PRO A 191 22.90 13.23 4.50
N GLU A 192 23.31 13.74 5.67
CA GLU A 192 23.27 15.15 5.99
C GLU A 192 24.03 15.99 4.94
N HIS A 193 25.22 15.53 4.53
CA HIS A 193 26.10 16.25 3.60
C HIS A 193 25.54 16.40 2.18
N ALA A 194 24.57 15.59 1.78
CA ALA A 194 24.04 15.55 0.42
C ALA A 194 22.51 15.69 0.33
N TYR A 195 21.82 15.88 1.45
CA TYR A 195 20.37 16.09 1.45
C TYR A 195 20.00 17.55 1.10
N GLY A 196 19.02 17.70 0.22
CA GLY A 196 18.54 19.02 -0.21
C GLY A 196 17.33 18.94 -1.12
N PRO A 197 16.86 20.05 -1.70
CA PRO A 197 15.60 20.14 -2.46
C PRO A 197 15.51 19.16 -3.66
N ASP A 198 16.63 18.78 -4.24
CA ASP A 198 16.68 17.87 -5.41
C ASP A 198 17.01 16.43 -5.01
N TYR A 199 17.04 16.10 -3.72
CA TYR A 199 17.45 14.78 -3.22
C TYR A 199 16.62 13.65 -3.84
N GLY A 200 15.32 13.79 -3.91
CA GLY A 200 14.43 12.76 -4.47
C GLY A 200 14.69 12.43 -5.96
N MET A 201 15.31 13.35 -6.69
CA MET A 201 15.69 13.16 -8.10
C MET A 201 17.06 12.46 -8.26
N HIS A 202 17.92 12.60 -7.25
CA HIS A 202 19.28 12.06 -7.24
C HIS A 202 19.65 11.49 -5.87
N PRO A 203 18.88 10.50 -5.38
CA PRO A 203 19.02 10.00 -4.02
C PRO A 203 20.36 9.30 -3.83
N ILE A 204 21.00 9.60 -2.70
CA ILE A 204 22.17 8.91 -2.17
C ILE A 204 21.70 8.15 -0.93
N GLY A 205 21.92 6.86 -0.90
CA GLY A 205 21.49 6.01 0.21
C GLY A 205 22.51 4.94 0.54
N SER A 206 22.21 4.13 1.52
CA SER A 206 23.04 3.01 1.96
C SER A 206 22.39 1.64 1.69
N GLY A 207 21.27 1.64 0.98
CA GLY A 207 20.47 0.44 0.71
C GLY A 207 21.06 -0.50 -0.35
N ARG A 208 20.30 -1.52 -0.71
CA ARG A 208 20.70 -2.61 -1.61
C ARG A 208 20.98 -2.18 -3.04
N TYR A 209 20.33 -1.09 -3.48
CA TYR A 209 20.40 -0.63 -4.87
C TYR A 209 20.70 0.86 -4.98
N VAL A 210 21.30 1.23 -6.11
CA VAL A 210 21.56 2.61 -6.52
C VAL A 210 20.65 2.94 -7.68
N MET A 211 19.91 4.03 -7.61
CA MET A 211 19.16 4.54 -8.76
C MET A 211 20.13 5.10 -9.79
N LYS A 212 20.09 4.58 -11.01
CA LYS A 212 20.97 5.01 -12.12
C LYS A 212 20.27 5.93 -13.09
N GLN A 213 18.96 5.72 -13.30
CA GLN A 213 18.19 6.49 -14.25
C GLN A 213 16.73 6.48 -13.83
N TRP A 214 16.06 7.59 -13.96
CA TRP A 214 14.61 7.70 -13.82
C TRP A 214 14.05 8.52 -14.98
N ASP A 215 13.27 7.89 -15.82
CA ASP A 215 12.51 8.51 -16.90
C ASP A 215 11.06 8.60 -16.40
N LYS A 216 10.65 9.75 -15.87
CA LYS A 216 9.34 9.97 -15.24
C LYS A 216 8.21 9.51 -16.17
N GLU A 217 7.20 8.87 -15.59
CA GLU A 217 6.04 8.26 -16.28
C GLU A 217 6.41 7.08 -17.22
N GLN A 218 7.61 6.53 -17.11
CA GLN A 218 8.06 5.43 -17.96
C GLN A 218 8.78 4.34 -17.17
N GLN A 219 9.94 4.65 -16.59
CA GLN A 219 10.79 3.65 -15.95
C GLN A 219 11.76 4.23 -14.94
N VAL A 220 12.19 3.38 -14.03
CA VAL A 220 13.38 3.60 -13.21
C VAL A 220 14.32 2.42 -13.32
N ILE A 221 15.62 2.68 -13.37
CA ILE A 221 16.68 1.68 -13.46
C ILE A 221 17.53 1.73 -12.21
N PHE A 222 17.63 0.58 -11.55
CA PHE A 222 18.47 0.36 -10.38
C PHE A 222 19.60 -0.61 -10.70
N GLU A 223 20.77 -0.37 -10.10
CA GLU A 223 21.86 -1.33 -10.04
C GLU A 223 22.18 -1.71 -8.60
N ALA A 224 22.61 -2.96 -8.38
CA ALA A 224 23.01 -3.41 -7.05
C ALA A 224 24.12 -2.51 -6.49
N ASN A 225 23.96 -2.12 -5.24
CA ASN A 225 24.97 -1.38 -4.51
C ASN A 225 26.14 -2.32 -4.16
N PRO A 226 27.37 -2.07 -4.66
CA PRO A 226 28.51 -2.93 -4.40
C PRO A 226 29.00 -2.84 -2.93
N ASP A 227 28.68 -1.74 -2.25
CA ASP A 227 29.13 -1.44 -0.90
C ASP A 227 28.01 -1.68 0.14
N TYR A 228 26.94 -2.40 -0.26
CA TYR A 228 25.87 -2.76 0.66
C TYR A 228 26.41 -3.68 1.78
N TYR A 229 26.16 -3.31 3.01
CA TYR A 229 26.63 -4.01 4.22
C TYR A 229 25.99 -5.38 4.49
N GLY A 230 24.87 -5.68 3.85
CA GLY A 230 24.14 -6.94 4.00
C GLY A 230 24.44 -7.96 2.89
N GLU A 231 23.56 -8.91 2.69
CA GLU A 231 23.68 -9.89 1.61
C GLU A 231 23.55 -9.20 0.26
N ALA A 232 24.55 -9.41 -0.62
CA ALA A 232 24.57 -8.81 -1.94
C ALA A 232 23.35 -9.24 -2.78
N PRO A 233 22.62 -8.31 -3.42
CA PRO A 233 21.51 -8.64 -4.26
C PRO A 233 21.86 -9.62 -5.38
N LYS A 234 21.06 -10.66 -5.57
CA LYS A 234 21.20 -11.63 -6.68
C LYS A 234 20.98 -10.95 -8.03
N LEU A 235 19.95 -10.11 -8.12
CA LEU A 235 19.70 -9.30 -9.30
C LEU A 235 20.62 -8.07 -9.29
N LYS A 236 21.51 -7.99 -10.25
CA LYS A 236 22.48 -6.88 -10.37
C LYS A 236 21.87 -5.63 -11.01
N LYS A 237 20.77 -5.81 -11.77
CA LYS A 237 20.04 -4.73 -12.40
C LYS A 237 18.54 -4.98 -12.32
N LEU A 238 17.78 -3.97 -11.89
CA LEU A 238 16.33 -3.92 -11.94
C LEU A 238 15.90 -2.79 -12.87
N THR A 239 14.98 -3.08 -13.78
CA THR A 239 14.26 -2.06 -14.55
C THR A 239 12.81 -2.14 -14.13
N VAL A 240 12.30 -1.09 -13.53
CA VAL A 240 10.88 -0.98 -13.15
C VAL A 240 10.18 -0.11 -14.18
N LEU A 241 9.14 -0.65 -14.79
CA LEU A 241 8.28 0.04 -15.76
C LEU A 241 6.98 0.39 -15.06
N PHE A 242 6.44 1.58 -15.32
CA PHE A 242 5.14 2.02 -14.82
C PHE A 242 4.11 1.96 -15.93
N MET A 243 3.07 1.14 -15.75
CA MET A 243 2.05 0.88 -16.79
C MET A 243 0.67 0.70 -16.18
N GLU A 244 -0.36 1.04 -16.97
CA GLU A 244 -1.74 0.65 -16.65
C GLU A 244 -1.89 -0.87 -16.62
N GLU A 245 -2.86 -1.40 -15.86
CA GLU A 245 -3.05 -2.83 -15.59
C GLU A 245 -3.11 -3.70 -16.87
N ASP A 246 -3.89 -3.28 -17.85
CA ASP A 246 -4.03 -4.02 -19.11
C ASP A 246 -2.77 -3.95 -19.98
N ALA A 247 -2.03 -2.83 -19.96
CA ALA A 247 -0.73 -2.71 -20.60
C ALA A 247 0.33 -3.57 -19.90
N ALA A 248 0.32 -3.64 -18.57
CA ALA A 248 1.19 -4.52 -17.78
C ALA A 248 0.97 -5.99 -18.14
N PHE A 249 -0.29 -6.43 -18.22
CA PHE A 249 -0.62 -7.79 -18.62
C PHE A 249 -0.24 -8.08 -20.07
N ALA A 250 -0.44 -7.12 -20.99
CA ALA A 250 0.01 -7.23 -22.38
C ALA A 250 1.54 -7.36 -22.48
N ALA A 251 2.32 -6.68 -21.64
CA ALA A 251 3.77 -6.81 -21.57
C ALA A 251 4.22 -8.22 -21.15
N VAL A 252 3.49 -8.86 -20.22
CA VAL A 252 3.69 -10.27 -19.85
C VAL A 252 3.42 -11.19 -21.04
N LEU A 253 2.28 -11.02 -21.72
CA LEU A 253 1.93 -11.81 -22.90
C LEU A 253 2.97 -11.68 -24.03
N ALA A 254 3.59 -10.52 -24.15
CA ALA A 254 4.65 -10.26 -25.12
C ALA A 254 6.05 -10.73 -24.68
N GLY A 255 6.20 -11.27 -23.47
CA GLY A 255 7.49 -11.68 -22.91
C GLY A 255 8.44 -10.51 -22.61
N GLN A 256 7.91 -9.31 -22.36
CA GLN A 256 8.67 -8.09 -22.11
C GLN A 256 8.93 -7.81 -20.61
N ALA A 257 8.21 -8.49 -19.73
CA ALA A 257 8.35 -8.39 -18.29
C ALA A 257 8.76 -9.73 -17.69
N ASP A 258 9.54 -9.69 -16.61
CA ASP A 258 9.86 -10.88 -15.80
C ASP A 258 8.87 -11.05 -14.66
N VAL A 259 8.43 -9.94 -14.10
CA VAL A 259 7.41 -9.84 -13.06
C VAL A 259 6.47 -8.70 -13.44
N ALA A 260 5.18 -8.90 -13.28
CA ALA A 260 4.22 -7.82 -13.41
C ALA A 260 3.16 -7.92 -12.31
N TYR A 261 2.83 -6.80 -11.72
CA TYR A 261 1.65 -6.66 -10.89
C TYR A 261 0.41 -6.69 -11.80
N THR A 262 -0.59 -7.47 -11.42
CA THR A 262 -1.86 -7.57 -12.15
C THR A 262 -3.04 -7.61 -11.19
N ALA A 263 -4.20 -7.16 -11.67
CA ALA A 263 -5.44 -7.27 -10.92
C ALA A 263 -5.98 -8.71 -10.89
N ALA A 264 -6.86 -9.00 -9.93
CA ALA A 264 -7.53 -10.30 -9.78
C ALA A 264 -8.29 -10.75 -11.05
N SER A 265 -8.76 -9.79 -11.86
CA SER A 265 -9.45 -10.05 -13.15
C SER A 265 -8.59 -10.81 -14.17
N TYR A 266 -7.26 -10.75 -14.05
CA TYR A 266 -6.33 -11.49 -14.89
C TYR A 266 -5.88 -12.82 -14.28
N GLY A 267 -6.24 -13.09 -13.02
CA GLY A 267 -5.74 -14.23 -12.26
C GLY A 267 -6.14 -15.61 -12.82
N GLU A 268 -7.23 -15.70 -13.58
CA GLU A 268 -7.68 -16.95 -14.23
C GLU A 268 -6.97 -17.22 -15.58
N GLN A 269 -6.16 -16.26 -16.06
CA GLN A 269 -5.51 -16.38 -17.37
C GLN A 269 -4.15 -17.06 -17.23
N GLU A 270 -4.02 -18.25 -17.81
CA GLU A 270 -2.73 -18.95 -17.91
C GLU A 270 -1.87 -18.33 -19.00
N VAL A 271 -0.64 -17.94 -18.65
CA VAL A 271 0.35 -17.41 -19.59
C VAL A 271 1.53 -18.35 -19.70
N SER A 272 1.80 -18.86 -20.91
CA SER A 272 2.88 -19.79 -21.14
C SER A 272 4.25 -19.21 -20.74
N GLY A 273 5.00 -19.93 -19.92
CA GLY A 273 6.32 -19.50 -19.42
C GLY A 273 6.26 -18.63 -18.17
N TYR A 274 5.07 -18.32 -17.66
CA TYR A 274 4.86 -17.58 -16.41
C TYR A 274 4.06 -18.40 -15.41
N ARG A 275 4.13 -18.01 -14.16
CA ARG A 275 3.25 -18.50 -13.10
C ARG A 275 2.56 -17.33 -12.44
N LEU A 276 1.33 -17.53 -12.05
CA LEU A 276 0.63 -16.63 -11.15
C LEU A 276 1.18 -16.81 -9.73
N MET A 277 1.45 -15.69 -9.06
CA MET A 277 1.76 -15.65 -7.63
C MET A 277 0.68 -14.82 -6.96
N ALA A 278 -0.21 -15.49 -6.22
CA ALA A 278 -1.13 -14.81 -5.32
C ALA A 278 -0.38 -14.55 -4.01
N CYS A 279 0.07 -13.32 -3.83
CA CYS A 279 0.77 -12.93 -2.61
C CYS A 279 -0.25 -12.59 -1.53
N GLU A 280 -0.07 -13.15 -0.34
CA GLU A 280 -0.85 -12.73 0.82
C GLU A 280 -0.45 -11.31 1.22
N SER A 281 -1.43 -10.54 1.66
CA SER A 281 -1.26 -9.17 2.10
C SER A 281 -2.12 -8.91 3.32
N VAL A 282 -1.72 -7.97 4.15
CA VAL A 282 -2.55 -7.40 5.22
C VAL A 282 -3.41 -6.25 4.71
N ASP A 283 -3.14 -5.81 3.46
CA ASP A 283 -3.91 -4.76 2.82
C ASP A 283 -5.33 -5.26 2.55
N ASN A 284 -6.31 -4.52 3.03
CA ASN A 284 -7.71 -4.87 2.93
C ASN A 284 -8.53 -3.77 2.24
N ARG A 285 -9.73 -4.12 1.81
CA ARG A 285 -10.70 -3.20 1.23
C ARG A 285 -12.00 -3.27 2.02
N GLY A 286 -12.49 -2.11 2.36
CA GLY A 286 -13.73 -1.96 3.10
C GLY A 286 -14.20 -0.51 3.08
N PHE A 287 -15.20 -0.20 3.87
CA PHE A 287 -15.67 1.17 4.02
C PHE A 287 -15.99 1.49 5.46
N ASN A 288 -15.67 2.71 5.85
CA ASN A 288 -16.12 3.26 7.10
C ASN A 288 -17.55 3.79 6.98
N LEU A 289 -18.27 3.71 8.06
CA LEU A 289 -19.63 4.25 8.16
C LEU A 289 -19.60 5.43 9.13
N PRO A 290 -20.01 6.64 8.69
CA PRO A 290 -20.12 7.79 9.60
C PRO A 290 -20.95 7.45 10.85
N ALA A 291 -20.35 7.64 12.03
CA ALA A 291 -20.88 7.14 13.30
C ALA A 291 -21.64 8.18 14.13
N VAL A 292 -21.71 9.42 13.65
CA VAL A 292 -22.42 10.52 14.30
C VAL A 292 -23.57 11.03 13.43
N PRO A 293 -24.61 11.68 14.00
CA PRO A 293 -25.66 12.31 13.22
C PRO A 293 -25.15 13.36 12.24
N ALA A 294 -25.88 13.57 11.15
CA ALA A 294 -25.50 14.53 10.12
C ALA A 294 -25.46 15.96 10.67
N TYR A 295 -24.39 16.68 10.35
CA TYR A 295 -24.25 18.11 10.62
C TYR A 295 -23.36 18.79 9.58
N THR A 296 -23.35 20.11 9.59
CA THR A 296 -22.41 20.90 8.79
C THR A 296 -21.48 21.63 9.76
N ASP A 297 -20.18 21.47 9.58
CA ASP A 297 -19.18 22.13 10.43
C ASP A 297 -19.05 23.63 10.13
N GLU A 298 -18.20 24.31 10.88
CA GLU A 298 -17.96 25.76 10.77
C GLU A 298 -17.36 26.16 9.40
N ASN A 299 -16.73 25.23 8.69
CA ASN A 299 -16.16 25.44 7.36
C ASN A 299 -17.16 25.11 6.22
N GLY A 300 -18.39 24.72 6.56
CA GLY A 300 -19.42 24.36 5.61
C GLY A 300 -19.30 22.93 5.07
N VAL A 301 -18.45 22.09 5.67
CA VAL A 301 -18.27 20.68 5.28
C VAL A 301 -19.36 19.83 5.96
N LYS A 302 -19.99 18.96 5.16
CA LYS A 302 -20.96 17.97 5.67
C LYS A 302 -20.22 16.84 6.39
N ARG A 303 -20.66 16.53 7.61
CA ARG A 303 -20.13 15.45 8.44
C ARG A 303 -21.26 14.61 9.03
N GLY A 304 -20.96 13.35 9.32
CA GLY A 304 -21.93 12.42 9.89
C GLY A 304 -23.04 12.01 8.93
N ASN A 305 -23.85 11.06 9.35
CA ASN A 305 -24.95 10.51 8.55
C ASN A 305 -26.06 10.01 9.48
N ASP A 306 -27.29 10.51 9.30
CA ASP A 306 -28.41 10.18 10.20
C ASP A 306 -28.81 8.70 10.13
N PHE A 307 -28.59 8.02 9.02
CA PHE A 307 -28.87 6.59 8.88
C PHE A 307 -27.81 5.74 9.61
N THR A 308 -26.53 6.00 9.35
CA THR A 308 -25.44 5.19 9.90
C THR A 308 -24.98 5.60 11.30
N SER A 309 -25.49 6.71 11.84
CA SER A 309 -25.18 7.14 13.22
C SER A 309 -25.69 6.16 14.28
N ASP A 310 -26.78 5.44 14.02
CA ASP A 310 -27.25 4.37 14.89
C ASP A 310 -26.34 3.13 14.77
N VAL A 311 -25.76 2.70 15.90
CA VAL A 311 -24.85 1.55 15.94
C VAL A 311 -25.52 0.26 15.42
N ARG A 312 -26.82 0.09 15.62
CA ARG A 312 -27.57 -1.09 15.14
C ARG A 312 -27.63 -1.15 13.61
N VAL A 313 -27.69 0.02 12.96
CA VAL A 313 -27.61 0.10 11.49
C VAL A 313 -26.23 -0.31 11.00
N ARG A 314 -25.16 0.16 11.64
CA ARG A 314 -23.80 -0.25 11.28
C ARG A 314 -23.56 -1.74 11.50
N GLN A 315 -24.06 -2.29 12.62
CA GLN A 315 -24.02 -3.73 12.88
C GLN A 315 -24.83 -4.54 11.85
N ALA A 316 -26.01 -4.05 11.47
CA ALA A 316 -26.83 -4.67 10.45
C ALA A 316 -26.13 -4.71 9.09
N ILE A 317 -25.47 -3.62 8.68
CA ILE A 317 -24.68 -3.58 7.45
C ILE A 317 -23.52 -4.59 7.52
N ASN A 318 -22.83 -4.64 8.66
CA ASN A 318 -21.71 -5.58 8.86
C ASN A 318 -22.12 -7.06 8.77
N LEU A 319 -23.28 -7.43 9.39
CA LEU A 319 -23.85 -8.77 9.34
C LEU A 319 -24.47 -9.12 7.97
N GLY A 320 -24.95 -8.12 7.25
CA GLY A 320 -25.68 -8.29 6.01
C GLY A 320 -24.83 -8.37 4.76
N ILE A 321 -23.50 -8.23 4.86
CA ILE A 321 -22.56 -8.33 3.76
C ILE A 321 -21.89 -9.72 3.77
N ASP A 322 -22.13 -10.50 2.72
CA ASP A 322 -21.46 -11.78 2.47
C ASP A 322 -20.09 -11.53 1.84
N ARG A 323 -19.06 -11.52 2.69
CA ARG A 323 -17.68 -11.29 2.28
C ARG A 323 -17.13 -12.39 1.39
N GLN A 324 -17.51 -13.65 1.66
CA GLN A 324 -17.06 -14.77 0.84
C GLN A 324 -17.64 -14.71 -0.57
N ALA A 325 -18.92 -14.37 -0.69
CA ALA A 325 -19.54 -14.18 -2.00
C ALA A 325 -18.87 -13.05 -2.80
N MET A 326 -18.45 -11.97 -2.13
CA MET A 326 -17.65 -10.89 -2.73
C MET A 326 -16.32 -11.39 -3.28
N ILE A 327 -15.58 -12.18 -2.50
CA ILE A 327 -14.31 -12.75 -2.91
C ILE A 327 -14.49 -13.65 -4.13
N ASP A 328 -15.47 -14.52 -4.09
CA ASP A 328 -15.72 -15.50 -5.16
C ASP A 328 -16.17 -14.82 -6.47
N HIS A 329 -17.01 -13.79 -6.39
CA HIS A 329 -17.65 -13.20 -7.56
C HIS A 329 -16.91 -11.95 -8.09
N VAL A 330 -16.24 -11.18 -7.22
CA VAL A 330 -15.56 -9.94 -7.60
C VAL A 330 -14.06 -10.16 -7.76
N LEU A 331 -13.45 -10.94 -6.86
CA LEU A 331 -12.01 -11.17 -6.83
C LEU A 331 -11.58 -12.52 -7.40
N ASN A 332 -12.50 -13.28 -8.04
CA ASN A 332 -12.22 -14.61 -8.61
C ASN A 332 -11.54 -15.58 -7.62
N GLY A 333 -11.91 -15.48 -6.33
CA GLY A 333 -11.31 -16.28 -5.26
C GLY A 333 -9.95 -15.78 -4.75
N PHE A 334 -9.41 -14.68 -5.29
CA PHE A 334 -8.15 -14.09 -4.83
C PHE A 334 -8.38 -13.11 -3.68
N GLY A 335 -8.40 -13.63 -2.47
CA GLY A 335 -8.58 -12.82 -1.27
C GLY A 335 -9.05 -13.66 -0.09
N SER A 336 -9.26 -13.01 1.04
CA SER A 336 -9.85 -13.59 2.24
C SER A 336 -10.78 -12.56 2.89
N PRO A 337 -11.81 -13.00 3.64
CA PRO A 337 -12.65 -12.08 4.41
C PRO A 337 -11.79 -11.24 5.37
N ALA A 338 -12.12 -9.96 5.48
CA ALA A 338 -11.55 -9.03 6.44
C ALA A 338 -12.64 -8.51 7.39
N TYR A 339 -12.31 -8.36 8.67
CA TYR A 339 -13.26 -7.99 9.71
C TYR A 339 -12.87 -6.73 10.46
N SER A 340 -11.63 -6.28 10.28
CA SER A 340 -11.13 -5.03 10.84
C SER A 340 -10.14 -4.36 9.90
N VAL A 341 -9.70 -3.17 10.22
CA VAL A 341 -8.67 -2.44 9.47
C VAL A 341 -7.27 -3.04 9.64
N CYS A 342 -7.07 -3.89 10.65
CA CYS A 342 -5.78 -4.49 10.99
C CYS A 342 -5.78 -6.03 10.88
N ASP A 343 -6.60 -6.60 10.03
CA ASP A 343 -6.62 -8.04 9.80
C ASP A 343 -5.22 -8.60 9.50
N LYS A 344 -4.91 -9.77 10.10
CA LYS A 344 -3.63 -10.47 9.96
C LYS A 344 -2.42 -9.75 10.57
N LEU A 345 -2.58 -8.57 11.14
CA LEU A 345 -1.51 -7.87 11.85
C LEU A 345 -1.36 -8.40 13.28
N PRO A 346 -0.17 -8.26 13.93
CA PRO A 346 0.05 -8.78 15.29
C PRO A 346 -0.95 -8.28 16.34
N TRP A 347 -1.50 -7.10 16.16
CA TRP A 347 -2.50 -6.48 17.05
C TRP A 347 -3.96 -6.72 16.62
N TYR A 348 -4.21 -7.66 15.73
CA TYR A 348 -5.57 -8.03 15.32
C TYR A 348 -6.33 -8.75 16.44
N ASN A 349 -7.56 -8.30 16.70
CA ASN A 349 -8.46 -9.00 17.61
C ASN A 349 -9.39 -9.95 16.85
N PRO A 350 -9.25 -11.28 17.01
CA PRO A 350 -10.10 -12.26 16.32
C PRO A 350 -11.57 -12.21 16.78
N GLU A 351 -11.90 -11.58 17.91
CA GLU A 351 -13.29 -11.38 18.33
C GLU A 351 -14.05 -10.36 17.44
N ALA A 352 -13.33 -9.64 16.55
CA ALA A 352 -13.95 -8.77 15.55
C ALA A 352 -14.63 -9.56 14.41
N GLU A 353 -14.35 -10.85 14.25
CA GLU A 353 -14.97 -11.68 13.22
C GLU A 353 -16.50 -11.74 13.38
N THR A 354 -17.19 -11.56 12.26
CA THR A 354 -18.65 -11.47 12.21
C THR A 354 -19.20 -12.40 11.13
N ASP A 355 -20.06 -13.31 11.50
CA ASP A 355 -20.76 -14.19 10.57
C ASP A 355 -21.71 -13.40 9.65
N PHE A 356 -21.90 -13.89 8.44
CA PHE A 356 -22.95 -13.40 7.56
C PHE A 356 -24.32 -13.87 8.09
N ASP A 357 -25.14 -12.95 8.58
CA ASP A 357 -26.49 -13.21 9.10
C ASP A 357 -27.48 -12.11 8.65
N PRO A 358 -28.02 -12.22 7.44
CA PRO A 358 -28.95 -11.24 6.90
C PRO A 358 -30.30 -11.20 7.68
N GLU A 359 -30.66 -12.27 8.37
CA GLU A 359 -31.88 -12.27 9.20
C GLU A 359 -31.64 -11.43 10.47
N GLN A 360 -30.49 -11.57 11.11
CA GLN A 360 -30.14 -10.73 12.26
C GLN A 360 -29.95 -9.26 11.82
N ALA A 361 -29.38 -9.03 10.65
CA ALA A 361 -29.25 -7.69 10.07
C ALA A 361 -30.64 -7.02 9.91
N ALA A 362 -31.62 -7.75 9.34
CA ALA A 362 -32.98 -7.23 9.19
C ALA A 362 -33.64 -6.93 10.54
N ARG A 363 -33.48 -7.81 11.56
CA ARG A 363 -33.98 -7.56 12.91
C ARG A 363 -33.41 -6.30 13.55
N LEU A 364 -32.11 -6.08 13.41
CA LEU A 364 -31.44 -4.87 13.94
C LEU A 364 -31.98 -3.59 13.29
N LEU A 365 -32.25 -3.62 11.99
CA LEU A 365 -32.85 -2.49 11.28
C LEU A 365 -34.26 -2.21 11.78
N ASP A 366 -35.09 -3.28 11.98
CA ASP A 366 -36.42 -3.15 12.56
C ASP A 366 -36.37 -2.57 13.99
N GLU A 367 -35.49 -3.07 14.84
CA GLU A 367 -35.28 -2.58 16.22
C GLU A 367 -34.76 -1.12 16.25
N ALA A 368 -34.00 -0.70 15.23
CA ALA A 368 -33.60 0.68 15.06
C ALA A 368 -34.73 1.58 14.54
N GLY A 369 -35.89 0.99 14.19
CA GLY A 369 -37.05 1.70 13.69
C GLY A 369 -37.10 1.92 12.18
N TRP A 370 -36.19 1.29 11.44
CA TRP A 370 -36.14 1.33 9.98
C TRP A 370 -37.03 0.19 9.41
N THR A 371 -38.27 0.50 9.08
CA THR A 371 -39.24 -0.46 8.59
C THR A 371 -39.37 -0.44 7.08
N GLU A 372 -39.67 -1.58 6.48
CA GLU A 372 -39.80 -1.72 5.04
C GLU A 372 -40.96 -0.88 4.48
N GLY A 373 -40.69 0.00 3.54
CA GLY A 373 -41.65 0.81 2.80
C GLY A 373 -42.36 0.05 1.70
N ALA A 374 -43.31 0.69 1.04
CA ALA A 374 -44.13 0.06 0.00
C ALA A 374 -43.35 -0.39 -1.25
N ASP A 375 -42.19 0.18 -1.48
CA ASP A 375 -41.27 -0.11 -2.59
C ASP A 375 -40.10 -1.01 -2.20
N GLY A 376 -40.14 -1.56 -0.96
CA GLY A 376 -39.09 -2.44 -0.44
C GLY A 376 -37.90 -1.70 0.17
N ILE A 377 -37.83 -0.39 0.09
CA ILE A 377 -36.78 0.39 0.77
C ILE A 377 -37.25 0.76 2.16
N ARG A 378 -36.38 0.58 3.15
CA ARG A 378 -36.66 0.90 4.54
C ARG A 378 -36.77 2.40 4.76
N GLU A 379 -37.65 2.81 5.68
CA GLU A 379 -37.82 4.19 6.07
C GLU A 379 -38.07 4.35 7.57
N LYS A 380 -37.68 5.50 8.10
CA LYS A 380 -37.93 5.90 9.49
C LYS A 380 -38.21 7.41 9.55
N ASP A 381 -39.38 7.75 10.17
CA ASP A 381 -39.77 9.16 10.33
C ASP A 381 -39.80 9.96 9.02
N GLY A 382 -40.14 9.29 7.89
CA GLY A 382 -40.16 9.90 6.56
C GLY A 382 -38.78 10.01 5.88
N THR A 383 -37.72 9.53 6.52
CA THR A 383 -36.37 9.43 5.94
C THR A 383 -36.16 8.03 5.37
N ARG A 384 -35.63 7.93 4.14
CA ARG A 384 -35.33 6.67 3.49
C ARG A 384 -33.94 6.15 3.91
N ALA A 385 -33.80 4.83 3.94
CA ALA A 385 -32.50 4.16 4.14
C ALA A 385 -31.68 4.26 2.84
N GLU A 386 -30.99 5.37 2.66
CA GLU A 386 -30.21 5.70 1.46
C GLU A 386 -28.77 6.00 1.82
N LEU A 387 -27.83 5.49 0.99
CA LEU A 387 -26.39 5.75 1.07
C LEU A 387 -25.83 6.05 -0.32
N GLU A 388 -24.72 6.78 -0.37
CA GLU A 388 -23.90 6.91 -1.56
C GLU A 388 -22.52 6.32 -1.27
N ILE A 389 -22.19 5.17 -1.85
CA ILE A 389 -20.87 4.54 -1.69
C ILE A 389 -19.92 5.19 -2.69
N LEU A 390 -18.88 5.81 -2.16
CA LEU A 390 -17.82 6.44 -2.96
C LEU A 390 -16.71 5.43 -3.23
N TYR A 391 -16.01 5.59 -4.35
CA TYR A 391 -14.77 4.88 -4.65
C TYR A 391 -13.84 5.77 -5.49
N PRO A 392 -12.49 5.58 -5.43
CA PRO A 392 -11.56 6.26 -6.33
C PRO A 392 -11.85 5.89 -7.78
N ALA A 393 -12.06 6.90 -8.63
CA ALA A 393 -12.64 6.72 -9.98
C ALA A 393 -11.80 5.85 -10.93
N ASP A 394 -10.51 5.72 -10.67
CA ASP A 394 -9.51 4.97 -11.44
C ASP A 394 -9.25 3.56 -10.89
N ASP A 395 -9.91 3.16 -9.80
CA ASP A 395 -9.77 1.85 -9.17
C ASP A 395 -10.94 0.91 -9.54
N SER A 396 -10.69 0.01 -10.48
CA SER A 396 -11.68 -0.96 -10.97
C SER A 396 -12.10 -1.99 -9.92
N VAL A 397 -11.19 -2.36 -9.02
CA VAL A 397 -11.47 -3.33 -7.94
C VAL A 397 -12.38 -2.69 -6.89
N ARG A 398 -12.06 -1.49 -6.42
CA ARG A 398 -12.92 -0.76 -5.49
C ARG A 398 -14.28 -0.43 -6.09
N GLN A 399 -14.34 -0.12 -7.39
CA GLN A 399 -15.62 0.03 -8.09
C GLN A 399 -16.47 -1.24 -8.02
N ALA A 400 -15.89 -2.39 -8.35
CA ALA A 400 -16.61 -3.66 -8.37
C ALA A 400 -17.07 -4.06 -6.96
N LEU A 401 -16.23 -3.88 -5.92
CA LEU A 401 -16.59 -4.11 -4.53
C LEU A 401 -17.73 -3.17 -4.06
N ALA A 402 -17.68 -1.89 -4.43
CA ALA A 402 -18.73 -0.93 -4.10
C ALA A 402 -20.07 -1.29 -4.77
N MET A 403 -20.03 -1.73 -6.02
CA MET A 403 -21.23 -2.18 -6.75
C MET A 403 -21.83 -3.46 -6.14
N ASP A 404 -20.99 -4.43 -5.76
CA ASP A 404 -21.48 -5.65 -5.10
C ASP A 404 -22.06 -5.33 -3.72
N THR A 405 -21.40 -4.47 -2.93
CA THR A 405 -21.94 -3.96 -1.67
C THR A 405 -23.32 -3.33 -1.86
N SER A 406 -23.49 -2.47 -2.86
CA SER A 406 -24.78 -1.84 -3.18
C SER A 406 -25.88 -2.90 -3.46
N ASN A 407 -25.55 -3.94 -4.22
CA ASN A 407 -26.47 -5.03 -4.53
C ASN A 407 -26.86 -5.83 -3.27
N GLN A 408 -25.91 -6.11 -2.39
CA GLN A 408 -26.15 -6.84 -1.15
C GLN A 408 -27.01 -6.01 -0.18
N LEU A 409 -26.72 -4.71 -0.05
CA LEU A 409 -27.51 -3.78 0.77
C LEU A 409 -28.97 -3.65 0.30
N ALA A 410 -29.21 -3.74 -1.02
CA ALA A 410 -30.57 -3.74 -1.56
C ALA A 410 -31.42 -4.90 -1.01
N SER A 411 -30.80 -6.06 -0.73
CA SER A 411 -31.48 -7.21 -0.11
C SER A 411 -31.93 -6.95 1.34
N LEU A 412 -31.34 -5.96 2.00
CA LEU A 412 -31.73 -5.49 3.34
C LEU A 412 -32.73 -4.33 3.30
N GLY A 413 -33.17 -3.91 2.11
CA GLY A 413 -34.02 -2.73 1.94
C GLY A 413 -33.28 -1.40 2.08
N ILE A 414 -31.98 -1.39 1.84
CA ILE A 414 -31.13 -0.18 1.84
C ILE A 414 -30.80 0.18 0.39
N GLN A 415 -31.14 1.38 -0.02
CA GLN A 415 -30.80 1.90 -1.35
C GLN A 415 -29.40 2.53 -1.30
N ALA A 416 -28.43 1.91 -1.97
CA ALA A 416 -27.09 2.45 -2.08
C ALA A 416 -26.76 2.79 -3.54
N SER A 417 -26.44 4.06 -3.80
CA SER A 417 -25.85 4.48 -5.08
C SER A 417 -24.34 4.36 -5.01
N VAL A 418 -23.68 4.26 -6.17
CA VAL A 418 -22.22 4.12 -6.24
C VAL A 418 -21.67 5.24 -7.14
N ARG A 419 -20.64 5.95 -6.65
CA ARG A 419 -20.06 7.08 -7.38
C ARG A 419 -18.53 7.09 -7.32
N GLY A 420 -17.89 7.09 -8.52
CA GLY A 420 -16.45 7.30 -8.66
C GLY A 420 -16.07 8.77 -8.47
N VAL A 421 -15.03 9.04 -7.67
CA VAL A 421 -14.56 10.39 -7.34
C VAL A 421 -13.03 10.47 -7.36
N GLY A 422 -12.50 11.66 -7.60
CA GLY A 422 -11.08 11.93 -7.36
C GLY A 422 -10.78 12.01 -5.86
N TRP A 423 -9.53 11.84 -5.48
CA TRP A 423 -9.09 11.75 -4.09
C TRP A 423 -9.46 12.98 -3.25
N ASP A 424 -9.32 14.20 -3.75
CA ASP A 424 -9.73 15.42 -3.02
C ASP A 424 -11.21 15.40 -2.61
N THR A 425 -12.08 14.91 -3.51
CA THR A 425 -13.50 14.75 -3.23
C THR A 425 -13.73 13.58 -2.27
N ALA A 426 -13.00 12.46 -2.44
CA ALA A 426 -13.10 11.29 -1.58
C ALA A 426 -12.82 11.67 -0.11
N TYR A 427 -11.73 12.37 0.18
CA TYR A 427 -11.38 12.81 1.53
C TYR A 427 -12.44 13.73 2.18
N THR A 428 -13.07 14.59 1.38
CA THR A 428 -14.10 15.50 1.88
C THR A 428 -15.43 14.80 2.10
N ASP A 429 -15.88 14.01 1.12
CA ASP A 429 -17.21 13.40 1.14
C ASP A 429 -17.26 12.16 2.06
N ALA A 430 -16.13 11.48 2.32
CA ALA A 430 -16.02 10.37 3.27
C ALA A 430 -16.41 10.75 4.71
N LEU A 431 -16.39 12.03 5.04
CA LEU A 431 -16.85 12.53 6.34
C LEU A 431 -18.37 12.38 6.53
N SER A 432 -19.13 12.16 5.47
CA SER A 432 -20.60 12.03 5.52
C SER A 432 -21.16 10.82 4.74
N GLN A 433 -20.35 10.18 3.91
CA GLN A 433 -20.73 9.03 3.09
C GLN A 433 -19.70 7.91 3.22
N PRO A 434 -20.10 6.62 3.08
CA PRO A 434 -19.14 5.54 3.03
C PRO A 434 -18.24 5.66 1.79
N LEU A 435 -16.93 5.55 2.02
CA LEU A 435 -15.91 5.47 0.98
C LEU A 435 -15.31 4.06 0.97
N MET A 436 -15.32 3.40 -0.18
CA MET A 436 -14.58 2.15 -0.37
C MET A 436 -13.09 2.46 -0.31
N TRP A 437 -12.52 2.26 0.86
CA TRP A 437 -11.16 2.58 1.23
C TRP A 437 -10.26 1.35 1.22
N GLY A 438 -9.05 1.49 1.72
CA GLY A 438 -8.12 0.41 2.03
C GLY A 438 -7.32 0.75 3.26
N TRP A 439 -7.04 -0.27 4.06
CA TRP A 439 -6.22 -0.21 5.26
C TRP A 439 -5.23 -1.36 5.22
N GLY A 440 -4.29 -1.39 6.14
CA GLY A 440 -3.27 -2.42 6.26
C GLY A 440 -1.88 -1.82 6.44
N ALA A 441 -1.79 -0.64 7.03
CA ALA A 441 -0.52 -0.05 7.43
C ALA A 441 0.19 -0.97 8.43
N HIS A 442 1.49 -1.15 8.26
CA HIS A 442 2.31 -1.99 9.14
C HIS A 442 2.67 -1.26 10.44
N THR A 443 1.71 -0.53 11.00
CA THR A 443 1.85 0.18 12.27
C THR A 443 0.53 0.24 13.02
N PRO A 444 0.50 0.01 14.34
CA PRO A 444 -0.71 0.18 15.15
C PRO A 444 -1.26 1.61 15.14
N MET A 445 -0.44 2.58 14.72
CA MET A 445 -0.84 3.99 14.61
C MET A 445 -2.04 4.19 13.68
N GLU A 446 -2.26 3.30 12.71
CA GLU A 446 -3.44 3.33 11.86
C GLU A 446 -4.75 3.28 12.68
N LEU A 447 -4.84 2.42 13.71
CA LEU A 447 -6.00 2.38 14.60
C LEU A 447 -6.21 3.70 15.33
N TYR A 448 -5.12 4.30 15.77
CA TYR A 448 -5.12 5.59 16.45
C TYR A 448 -5.68 6.69 15.54
N ASN A 449 -5.16 6.79 14.32
CA ASN A 449 -5.57 7.76 13.32
C ASN A 449 -7.05 7.63 12.91
N ILE A 450 -7.59 6.41 12.95
CA ILE A 450 -8.98 6.14 12.55
C ILE A 450 -9.96 6.35 13.70
N TYR A 451 -9.62 5.96 14.93
CA TYR A 451 -10.59 5.81 16.02
C TYR A 451 -10.36 6.73 17.22
N HIS A 452 -9.20 7.36 17.39
CA HIS A 452 -8.97 8.29 18.50
C HIS A 452 -9.71 9.60 18.28
N THR A 453 -10.29 10.15 19.37
CA THR A 453 -11.07 11.39 19.29
C THR A 453 -10.20 12.62 19.00
N ASP A 454 -8.94 12.65 19.46
CA ASP A 454 -8.03 13.77 19.26
C ASP A 454 -7.38 13.73 17.88
N GLU A 455 -7.86 14.59 16.99
CA GLU A 455 -7.32 14.75 15.63
C GLU A 455 -5.89 15.33 15.63
N ALA A 456 -5.42 15.91 16.74
CA ALA A 456 -4.08 16.51 16.83
C ALA A 456 -2.94 15.49 16.94
N LEU A 457 -3.26 14.22 17.20
CA LEU A 457 -2.29 13.14 17.35
C LEU A 457 -2.02 12.37 16.06
N GLY A 458 -2.65 12.73 14.96
CA GLY A 458 -2.46 12.00 13.71
C GLY A 458 -3.18 12.61 12.53
N THR A 459 -3.19 11.85 11.44
CA THR A 459 -3.91 12.19 10.22
C THR A 459 -5.41 12.19 10.45
N ALA A 460 -6.12 13.01 9.68
CA ALA A 460 -7.56 13.21 9.80
C ALA A 460 -8.35 11.89 9.90
N GLN A 461 -9.26 11.82 10.86
CA GLN A 461 -10.26 10.76 10.91
C GLN A 461 -11.06 10.76 9.60
N TYR A 462 -11.09 9.63 8.93
CA TYR A 462 -11.87 9.44 7.70
C TYR A 462 -13.38 9.48 7.95
N SER A 463 -13.80 9.32 9.22
CA SER A 463 -15.20 9.39 9.61
C SER A 463 -15.27 9.90 11.06
N PRO A 464 -16.22 10.79 11.38
CA PRO A 464 -16.40 11.24 12.75
C PRO A 464 -16.71 10.07 13.69
N TYR A 465 -15.84 9.85 14.67
CA TYR A 465 -15.97 8.85 15.73
C TYR A 465 -15.43 9.45 17.04
N SER A 466 -16.02 9.12 18.16
CA SER A 466 -15.54 9.55 19.47
C SER A 466 -16.00 8.56 20.53
N ASN A 467 -15.06 8.04 21.32
CA ASN A 467 -15.35 7.15 22.43
C ASN A 467 -14.23 7.21 23.48
N GLU A 468 -14.50 7.81 24.63
CA GLU A 468 -13.54 8.01 25.72
C GLU A 468 -12.91 6.70 26.22
N THR A 469 -13.60 5.56 26.14
CA THR A 469 -13.05 4.27 26.55
C THR A 469 -12.04 3.76 25.53
N VAL A 470 -12.31 3.93 24.24
CA VAL A 470 -11.38 3.56 23.16
C VAL A 470 -10.15 4.46 23.23
N ASP A 471 -10.33 5.76 23.42
CA ASP A 471 -9.23 6.71 23.58
C ASP A 471 -8.29 6.29 24.74
N ALA A 472 -8.87 5.96 25.89
CA ALA A 472 -8.10 5.56 27.06
C ALA A 472 -7.30 4.24 26.85
N TYR A 473 -7.86 3.25 26.15
CA TYR A 473 -7.12 2.04 25.83
C TYR A 473 -5.98 2.30 24.84
N MET A 474 -6.20 3.14 23.84
CA MET A 474 -5.15 3.50 22.88
C MET A 474 -4.01 4.28 23.56
N GLU A 475 -4.34 5.23 24.45
CA GLU A 475 -3.35 5.97 25.24
C GLU A 475 -2.55 5.03 26.14
N GLN A 476 -3.21 4.11 26.82
CA GLN A 476 -2.54 3.10 27.65
C GLN A 476 -1.61 2.20 26.84
N ALA A 477 -1.99 1.81 25.62
CA ALA A 477 -1.14 1.03 24.73
C ALA A 477 0.14 1.79 24.34
N LEU A 478 0.05 3.10 24.12
CA LEU A 478 1.22 3.94 23.81
C LEU A 478 2.15 4.15 25.00
N GLU A 479 1.64 4.07 26.25
CA GLU A 479 2.41 4.22 27.47
C GLU A 479 3.22 2.95 27.83
N SER A 480 2.94 1.81 27.20
CA SER A 480 3.71 0.57 27.47
C SER A 480 5.16 0.73 27.05
N SER A 481 6.09 0.15 27.81
CA SER A 481 7.49 0.00 27.42
C SER A 481 7.76 -1.30 26.66
N ASP A 482 6.77 -2.18 26.57
CA ASP A 482 6.82 -3.47 25.88
C ASP A 482 5.87 -3.45 24.68
N LEU A 483 6.40 -3.75 23.50
CA LEU A 483 5.64 -3.69 22.26
C LEU A 483 4.54 -4.77 22.17
N GLU A 484 4.82 -5.98 22.70
CA GLU A 484 3.82 -7.06 22.73
C GLU A 484 2.69 -6.74 23.72
N GLU A 485 3.01 -6.06 24.83
CA GLU A 485 1.99 -5.60 25.79
C GLU A 485 1.10 -4.50 25.19
N SER A 486 1.63 -3.70 24.27
CA SER A 486 0.89 -2.62 23.64
C SER A 486 -0.15 -3.10 22.59
N TYR A 487 -0.03 -4.34 22.08
CA TYR A 487 -0.99 -4.95 21.13
C TYR A 487 -2.28 -5.33 21.83
#